data_a9558d4c127c46bfc4419978cd65955a
#
_entry.id   a9558d4c127c46bfc4419978cd65955a
#
_cell.length_a   1.000
_cell.length_b   1.000
_cell.length_c   1.000
_cell.angle_alpha   90.00
_cell.angle_beta   90.00
_cell.angle_gamma   90.00
#
_symmetry.space_group_name_H-M   'P 1'
#
loop_
_entity.id
_entity.type
_entity.pdbx_description
1 polymer ?
#
loop_
_entity_poly.entity_id
_entity_poly.type
_entity_poly.pdbx_seq_one_letter_code
_entity_poly.pdbx_strand_id
1 'polypeptide(L)'
;WVPKDKLLTLNLFEGDLIFFKLLLEDAPFFSLKLTYDQVNEHRLIDANLNGKKLELFDILDENGVPTGLTRERSLCHLLDTPHRTGHVWIVRPVEAKDKIASDTQAGTSQNKPAYELLLQKRSHDKDSFPDCYDISSAGHVPAGSSVLDSAIRELSEELGIKASPGDLIPIGTHEGNSHSIFYGKPFHNHEFSTLYLYTKPVQINDLVLQESEIQSVKWFDLNQLMEDVKNDTPGYCLYYDELQILKNALEK
;
A
#
# COMPACT_ATOMS: atom_id res chain seq x y z
N TRP A 1 -8.04 21.28 32.00
CA TRP A 1 -7.76 21.93 30.72
C TRP A 1 -6.62 21.22 30.02
N VAL A 2 -6.82 20.84 28.74
CA VAL A 2 -5.82 20.20 27.87
C VAL A 2 -5.54 21.11 26.69
N PRO A 3 -4.27 21.37 26.35
CA PRO A 3 -3.90 22.11 25.14
C PRO A 3 -4.44 21.39 23.88
N LYS A 4 -4.82 22.15 22.84
CA LYS A 4 -5.38 21.58 21.61
C LYS A 4 -4.44 20.58 20.94
N ASP A 5 -3.15 20.87 20.91
CA ASP A 5 -2.09 20.01 20.33
C ASP A 5 -1.87 18.68 21.10
N LYS A 6 -2.47 18.53 22.27
CA LYS A 6 -2.39 17.32 23.08
C LYS A 6 -3.66 16.45 23.03
N LEU A 7 -4.73 16.91 22.39
CA LEU A 7 -6.01 16.19 22.37
C LEU A 7 -5.89 14.78 21.78
N LEU A 8 -5.20 14.62 20.66
CA LEU A 8 -5.05 13.30 20.00
C LEU A 8 -4.02 12.37 20.67
N THR A 9 -3.28 12.85 21.71
CA THR A 9 -2.34 12.03 22.49
C THR A 9 -2.96 11.48 23.78
N LEU A 10 -4.21 11.83 24.07
CA LEU A 10 -4.92 11.33 25.23
C LEU A 10 -5.35 9.88 25.02
N ASN A 11 -5.49 9.14 26.13
CA ASN A 11 -6.08 7.81 26.12
C ASN A 11 -7.61 7.93 26.00
N LEU A 12 -8.11 7.90 24.77
CA LEU A 12 -9.50 8.09 24.39
C LEU A 12 -10.01 6.86 23.62
N PHE A 13 -11.31 6.75 23.48
CA PHE A 13 -11.89 5.80 22.52
C PHE A 13 -11.54 6.22 21.08
N GLU A 14 -11.37 5.27 20.20
CA GLU A 14 -10.97 5.54 18.80
C GLU A 14 -11.94 6.47 18.07
N GLY A 15 -13.24 6.38 18.37
CA GLY A 15 -14.25 7.30 17.82
C GLY A 15 -14.10 8.73 18.33
N ASP A 16 -13.64 8.93 19.58
CA ASP A 16 -13.38 10.27 20.11
C ASP A 16 -12.18 10.91 19.39
N LEU A 17 -11.20 10.13 18.98
CA LEU A 17 -10.08 10.62 18.17
C LEU A 17 -10.56 11.16 16.81
N ILE A 18 -11.53 10.48 16.17
CA ILE A 18 -12.16 10.96 14.93
C ILE A 18 -12.85 12.32 15.19
N PHE A 19 -13.65 12.37 16.25
CA PHE A 19 -14.37 13.60 16.63
C PHE A 19 -13.40 14.76 16.91
N PHE A 20 -12.37 14.55 17.71
CA PHE A 20 -11.40 15.60 18.04
C PHE A 20 -10.56 16.03 16.84
N LYS A 21 -10.18 15.10 15.95
CA LYS A 21 -9.51 15.45 14.69
C LYS A 21 -10.36 16.42 13.86
N LEU A 22 -11.65 16.12 13.68
CA LEU A 22 -12.59 16.99 12.96
C LEU A 22 -12.70 18.38 13.60
N LEU A 23 -12.74 18.47 14.93
CA LEU A 23 -12.74 19.75 15.67
C LEU A 23 -11.43 20.51 15.51
N LEU A 24 -10.29 19.85 15.50
CA LEU A 24 -8.97 20.46 15.32
C LEU A 24 -8.78 21.00 13.88
N GLU A 25 -9.43 20.37 12.92
CA GLU A 25 -9.45 20.78 11.51
C GLU A 25 -10.52 21.85 11.20
N ASP A 26 -11.19 22.39 12.24
CA ASP A 26 -12.29 23.36 12.10
C ASP A 26 -13.37 22.88 11.08
N ALA A 27 -13.65 21.55 11.10
CA ALA A 27 -14.65 20.95 10.23
C ALA A 27 -16.02 21.65 10.39
N PRO A 28 -16.78 21.89 9.31
CA PRO A 28 -18.13 22.42 9.40
C PRO A 28 -19.03 21.46 10.18
N PHE A 29 -20.28 21.86 10.45
CA PHE A 29 -21.25 20.97 11.13
C PHE A 29 -21.27 19.59 10.47
N PHE A 30 -21.10 18.55 11.27
CA PHE A 30 -21.07 17.16 10.82
C PHE A 30 -21.93 16.25 11.69
N SER A 31 -22.31 15.10 11.12
CA SER A 31 -22.90 13.97 11.81
C SER A 31 -21.92 12.81 11.83
N LEU A 32 -21.53 12.35 13.01
CA LEU A 32 -20.65 11.20 13.19
C LEU A 32 -21.42 10.09 13.92
N LYS A 33 -21.60 8.93 13.24
CA LYS A 33 -22.18 7.73 13.83
C LYS A 33 -21.06 6.71 14.07
N LEU A 34 -20.93 6.25 15.28
CA LEU A 34 -19.94 5.28 15.73
C LEU A 34 -20.63 4.03 16.26
N THR A 35 -20.11 2.87 15.92
CA THR A 35 -20.59 1.59 16.44
C THR A 35 -19.40 0.81 17.00
N TYR A 36 -19.54 0.41 18.26
CA TYR A 36 -18.52 -0.39 18.95
C TYR A 36 -18.95 -1.85 19.06
N ASP A 37 -17.98 -2.72 19.20
CA ASP A 37 -18.19 -4.14 19.41
C ASP A 37 -18.88 -4.39 20.77
N GLN A 38 -19.81 -5.35 20.83
CA GLN A 38 -20.56 -5.64 22.07
C GLN A 38 -19.72 -6.44 23.08
N VAL A 39 -18.68 -7.14 22.64
CA VAL A 39 -17.80 -7.94 23.49
C VAL A 39 -16.55 -7.16 23.88
N ASN A 40 -15.96 -6.45 22.90
CA ASN A 40 -14.84 -5.54 23.15
C ASN A 40 -15.32 -4.10 22.92
N GLU A 41 -15.85 -3.49 24.00
CA GLU A 41 -16.42 -2.14 23.99
C GLU A 41 -15.44 -1.04 23.55
N HIS A 42 -14.14 -1.33 23.52
CA HIS A 42 -13.10 -0.41 23.03
C HIS A 42 -12.87 -0.52 21.52
N ARG A 43 -13.33 -1.61 20.89
CA ARG A 43 -13.15 -1.81 19.45
C ARG A 43 -14.23 -1.09 18.65
N LEU A 44 -13.82 -0.11 17.84
CA LEU A 44 -14.69 0.54 16.89
C LEU A 44 -14.89 -0.39 15.66
N ILE A 45 -16.13 -0.78 15.34
CA ILE A 45 -16.43 -1.69 14.23
C ILE A 45 -17.07 -1.00 13.03
N ASP A 46 -17.64 0.18 13.21
CA ASP A 46 -18.16 1.01 12.13
C ASP A 46 -18.11 2.49 12.50
N ALA A 47 -17.73 3.31 11.54
CA ALA A 47 -17.73 4.76 11.66
C ALA A 47 -18.32 5.39 10.39
N ASN A 48 -19.22 6.35 10.55
CA ASN A 48 -19.93 7.00 9.45
C ASN A 48 -19.90 8.50 9.66
N LEU A 49 -19.32 9.23 8.69
CA LEU A 49 -19.27 10.69 8.70
C LEU A 49 -20.19 11.23 7.62
N ASN A 50 -21.22 11.99 8.00
CA ASN A 50 -22.22 12.56 7.09
C ASN A 50 -22.86 11.53 6.14
N GLY A 51 -23.09 10.31 6.64
CA GLY A 51 -23.65 9.20 5.87
C GLY A 51 -22.63 8.42 5.02
N LYS A 52 -21.37 8.85 4.95
CA LYS A 52 -20.30 8.13 4.25
C LYS A 52 -19.55 7.25 5.25
N LYS A 53 -19.40 5.97 4.93
CA LYS A 53 -18.60 5.02 5.72
C LYS A 53 -17.12 5.41 5.69
N LEU A 54 -16.48 5.46 6.86
CA LEU A 54 -15.04 5.63 7.01
C LEU A 54 -14.34 4.27 6.96
N GLU A 55 -13.13 4.25 6.45
CA GLU A 55 -12.30 3.06 6.42
C GLU A 55 -11.60 2.87 7.77
N LEU A 56 -11.69 1.66 8.31
CA LEU A 56 -11.05 1.28 9.57
C LEU A 56 -10.02 0.20 9.29
N PHE A 57 -8.86 0.30 9.96
CA PHE A 57 -7.80 -0.71 9.95
C PHE A 57 -7.66 -1.36 11.31
N ASP A 58 -7.25 -2.62 11.37
CA ASP A 58 -6.80 -3.25 12.62
C ASP A 58 -5.48 -2.60 13.06
N ILE A 59 -5.41 -2.16 14.32
CA ILE A 59 -4.18 -1.66 14.94
C ILE A 59 -3.29 -2.86 15.26
N LEU A 60 -2.02 -2.80 14.86
CA LEU A 60 -1.02 -3.81 15.15
C LEU A 60 -0.11 -3.38 16.29
N ASP A 61 0.49 -4.36 16.94
CA ASP A 61 1.62 -4.14 17.86
C ASP A 61 2.96 -4.06 17.10
N GLU A 62 4.04 -3.90 17.81
CA GLU A 62 5.41 -3.82 17.28
C GLU A 62 5.89 -5.08 16.53
N ASN A 63 5.17 -6.19 16.66
CA ASN A 63 5.45 -7.46 15.98
C ASN A 63 4.49 -7.73 14.80
N GLY A 64 3.64 -6.75 14.45
CA GLY A 64 2.63 -6.89 13.40
C GLY A 64 1.42 -7.72 13.80
N VAL A 65 1.20 -7.97 15.10
CA VAL A 65 0.06 -8.76 15.61
C VAL A 65 -1.11 -7.83 15.91
N PRO A 66 -2.36 -8.16 15.46
CA PRO A 66 -3.53 -7.35 15.77
C PRO A 66 -3.78 -7.22 17.27
N THR A 67 -3.92 -5.99 17.75
CA THR A 67 -4.21 -5.67 19.17
C THR A 67 -5.66 -5.95 19.57
N GLY A 68 -6.53 -6.20 18.60
CA GLY A 68 -7.97 -6.29 18.80
C GLY A 68 -8.69 -4.94 18.73
N LEU A 69 -7.97 -3.84 18.53
CA LEU A 69 -8.53 -2.51 18.31
C LEU A 69 -8.45 -2.12 16.83
N THR A 70 -9.23 -1.10 16.46
CA THR A 70 -9.25 -0.57 15.09
C THR A 70 -9.11 0.93 15.13
N ARG A 71 -8.59 1.52 14.04
CA ARG A 71 -8.44 2.97 13.88
C ARG A 71 -8.86 3.41 12.49
N GLU A 72 -9.40 4.61 12.38
CA GLU A 72 -9.75 5.23 11.10
C GLU A 72 -8.47 5.53 10.30
N ARG A 73 -8.53 5.31 8.98
CA ARG A 73 -7.40 5.42 8.05
C ARG A 73 -6.57 6.69 8.21
N SER A 74 -7.20 7.85 8.21
CA SER A 74 -6.45 9.12 8.28
C SER A 74 -5.79 9.33 9.64
N LEU A 75 -6.35 8.76 10.71
CA LEU A 75 -5.73 8.74 12.05
C LEU A 75 -4.57 7.74 12.12
N CYS A 76 -4.62 6.61 11.39
CA CYS A 76 -3.47 5.71 11.30
C CYS A 76 -2.26 6.44 10.75
N HIS A 77 -2.42 7.15 9.65
CA HIS A 77 -1.33 7.92 9.03
C HIS A 77 -0.94 9.19 9.80
N LEU A 78 -1.87 9.77 10.57
CA LEU A 78 -1.55 10.94 11.41
C LEU A 78 -0.76 10.57 12.68
N LEU A 79 -1.08 9.41 13.29
CA LEU A 79 -0.59 8.99 14.60
C LEU A 79 0.46 7.87 14.51
N ASP A 80 1.03 7.62 13.34
CA ASP A 80 2.05 6.58 13.12
C ASP A 80 1.61 5.19 13.61
N THR A 81 0.39 4.80 13.25
CA THR A 81 -0.21 3.55 13.73
C THR A 81 0.12 2.39 12.81
N PRO A 82 0.77 1.32 13.30
CA PRO A 82 1.04 0.13 12.50
C PRO A 82 -0.26 -0.54 12.04
N HIS A 83 -0.34 -0.85 10.74
CA HIS A 83 -1.49 -1.49 10.10
C HIS A 83 -1.06 -2.38 8.93
N ARG A 84 -1.99 -3.19 8.39
CA ARG A 84 -1.67 -4.18 7.36
C ARG A 84 -1.94 -3.66 5.95
N THR A 85 -1.05 -4.06 5.02
CA THR A 85 -1.23 -3.89 3.58
C THR A 85 -0.99 -5.20 2.84
N GLY A 86 -1.52 -5.29 1.62
CA GLY A 86 -1.23 -6.37 0.68
C GLY A 86 -0.61 -5.81 -0.58
N HIS A 87 0.58 -6.27 -0.95
CA HIS A 87 1.34 -5.83 -2.12
C HIS A 87 1.38 -6.95 -3.16
N VAL A 88 0.99 -6.64 -4.39
CA VAL A 88 1.04 -7.59 -5.52
C VAL A 88 2.05 -7.11 -6.54
N TRP A 89 3.09 -7.91 -6.76
CA TRP A 89 4.10 -7.71 -7.78
C TRP A 89 3.74 -8.53 -9.03
N ILE A 90 3.40 -7.86 -10.12
CA ILE A 90 3.17 -8.51 -11.43
C ILE A 90 4.49 -8.56 -12.17
N VAL A 91 4.92 -9.79 -12.49
CA VAL A 91 6.25 -10.05 -13.05
C VAL A 91 6.14 -10.88 -14.31
N ARG A 92 7.00 -10.59 -15.29
CA ARG A 92 7.20 -11.44 -16.46
C ARG A 92 8.68 -11.70 -16.73
N PRO A 93 9.04 -12.88 -17.23
CA PRO A 93 10.41 -13.12 -17.71
C PRO A 93 10.64 -12.35 -19.02
N VAL A 94 11.85 -11.82 -19.19
CA VAL A 94 12.30 -11.22 -20.46
C VAL A 94 12.81 -12.32 -21.38
N GLU A 95 12.18 -12.49 -22.56
CA GLU A 95 12.66 -13.46 -23.55
C GLU A 95 14.00 -13.03 -24.15
N ALA A 96 14.89 -14.01 -24.42
CA ALA A 96 16.24 -13.75 -24.93
C ALA A 96 16.30 -13.00 -26.28
N LYS A 97 15.17 -12.90 -26.99
CA LYS A 97 15.06 -12.20 -28.28
C LYS A 97 15.04 -10.68 -28.15
N ASP A 98 14.62 -10.16 -27.02
CA ASP A 98 14.48 -8.71 -26.81
C ASP A 98 15.79 -8.04 -26.36
N LYS A 99 16.83 -8.85 -26.05
CA LYS A 99 18.16 -8.37 -25.63
C LYS A 99 19.06 -7.87 -26.78
N ILE A 100 18.66 -8.05 -28.04
CA ILE A 100 19.56 -7.75 -29.19
C ILE A 100 19.64 -6.25 -29.50
N ALA A 101 18.81 -5.41 -28.89
CA ALA A 101 18.73 -3.98 -29.22
C ALA A 101 19.57 -3.04 -28.30
N SER A 102 20.16 -3.50 -27.22
CA SER A 102 20.78 -2.58 -26.24
C SER A 102 22.19 -2.90 -25.76
N ASP A 103 22.86 -4.01 -26.16
CA ASP A 103 24.21 -4.29 -25.61
C ASP A 103 25.25 -4.64 -26.68
N THR A 104 26.12 -3.65 -26.95
CA THR A 104 27.46 -3.82 -27.53
C THR A 104 28.55 -3.72 -26.43
N GLN A 105 28.50 -4.57 -25.40
CA GLN A 105 29.70 -4.88 -24.60
C GLN A 105 29.59 -6.28 -23.98
N ALA A 106 30.39 -7.20 -24.52
CA ALA A 106 30.50 -8.57 -24.06
C ALA A 106 31.28 -8.62 -22.73
N GLY A 107 30.58 -8.92 -21.65
CA GLY A 107 31.15 -9.42 -20.40
C GLY A 107 30.41 -10.69 -20.04
N THR A 108 31.13 -11.79 -19.82
CA THR A 108 30.62 -13.11 -19.43
C THR A 108 29.80 -13.04 -18.14
N SER A 109 28.51 -12.79 -18.26
CA SER A 109 27.55 -12.90 -17.17
C SER A 109 26.71 -14.15 -17.38
N GLN A 110 26.67 -15.02 -16.37
CA GLN A 110 25.87 -16.24 -16.32
C GLN A 110 24.43 -15.91 -16.72
N ASN A 111 23.81 -16.80 -17.50
CA ASN A 111 22.42 -16.75 -18.01
C ASN A 111 21.38 -16.75 -16.86
N LYS A 112 21.36 -15.72 -16.00
CA LYS A 112 20.24 -15.52 -15.08
C LYS A 112 19.06 -14.98 -15.86
N PRO A 113 17.84 -15.51 -15.63
CA PRO A 113 16.64 -14.95 -16.23
C PRO A 113 16.53 -13.46 -15.85
N ALA A 114 16.27 -12.62 -16.84
CA ALA A 114 15.91 -11.23 -16.59
C ALA A 114 14.41 -11.15 -16.38
N TYR A 115 13.97 -10.25 -15.53
CA TYR A 115 12.55 -10.05 -15.22
C TYR A 115 12.19 -8.58 -15.40
N GLU A 116 10.96 -8.35 -15.83
CA GLU A 116 10.32 -7.04 -15.81
C GLU A 116 9.17 -7.04 -14.80
N LEU A 117 9.02 -5.91 -14.12
CA LEU A 117 7.94 -5.62 -13.18
C LEU A 117 6.96 -4.64 -13.79
N LEU A 118 5.67 -4.89 -13.67
CA LEU A 118 4.65 -3.92 -14.00
C LEU A 118 4.52 -2.94 -12.82
N LEU A 119 4.84 -1.67 -13.01
CA LEU A 119 4.59 -0.63 -12.02
C LEU A 119 3.41 0.23 -12.44
N GLN A 120 2.63 0.67 -11.45
CA GLN A 120 1.61 1.68 -11.63
C GLN A 120 2.19 3.08 -11.41
N LYS A 121 1.74 4.05 -12.18
CA LYS A 121 1.96 5.46 -11.91
C LYS A 121 0.75 6.00 -11.15
N ARG A 122 0.97 6.46 -9.93
CA ARG A 122 -0.08 6.99 -9.04
C ARG A 122 -0.75 8.21 -9.67
N SER A 123 -2.05 8.34 -9.44
CA SER A 123 -2.81 9.51 -9.91
C SER A 123 -2.24 10.80 -9.30
N HIS A 124 -2.36 11.89 -10.06
CA HIS A 124 -1.96 13.22 -9.62
C HIS A 124 -2.74 13.70 -8.38
N ASP A 125 -3.97 13.23 -8.21
CA ASP A 125 -4.88 13.64 -7.12
C ASP A 125 -4.74 12.77 -5.85
N LYS A 126 -3.72 11.90 -5.78
CA LYS A 126 -3.48 11.07 -4.58
C LYS A 126 -3.06 11.94 -3.39
N ASP A 127 -3.51 11.54 -2.21
CA ASP A 127 -3.20 12.18 -0.92
C ASP A 127 -1.71 12.02 -0.51
N SER A 128 -1.03 11.04 -1.09
CA SER A 128 0.39 10.76 -0.84
C SER A 128 1.09 10.31 -2.13
N PHE A 129 2.35 10.68 -2.30
CA PHE A 129 3.20 10.30 -3.44
C PHE A 129 2.53 10.45 -4.82
N PRO A 130 1.91 11.61 -5.14
CA PRO A 130 1.30 11.82 -6.46
C PRO A 130 2.37 11.72 -7.56
N ASP A 131 1.99 11.22 -8.74
CA ASP A 131 2.84 11.07 -9.92
C ASP A 131 4.06 10.13 -9.77
N CYS A 132 4.25 9.46 -8.62
CA CYS A 132 5.30 8.46 -8.44
C CYS A 132 4.90 7.10 -9.04
N TYR A 133 5.92 6.33 -9.44
CA TYR A 133 5.76 4.91 -9.72
C TYR A 133 5.72 4.10 -8.43
N ASP A 134 4.79 3.17 -8.37
CA ASP A 134 4.50 2.33 -7.22
C ASP A 134 4.39 0.86 -7.64
N ILE A 135 4.25 -0.03 -6.67
CA ILE A 135 4.01 -1.47 -6.82
C ILE A 135 2.88 -1.71 -7.84
N SER A 136 2.82 -2.87 -8.45
CA SER A 136 1.79 -3.18 -9.47
C SER A 136 0.37 -2.94 -8.98
N SER A 137 0.07 -3.43 -7.78
CA SER A 137 -1.16 -3.14 -7.02
C SER A 137 -0.86 -3.25 -5.53
N ALA A 138 -1.31 -2.27 -4.75
CA ALA A 138 -1.09 -2.23 -3.31
C ALA A 138 -2.29 -1.60 -2.60
N GLY A 139 -2.75 -2.26 -1.55
CA GLY A 139 -3.90 -1.76 -0.82
C GLY A 139 -3.89 -2.08 0.66
N HIS A 140 -4.57 -1.22 1.41
CA HIS A 140 -4.77 -1.42 2.83
C HIS A 140 -5.77 -2.57 3.09
N VAL A 141 -5.58 -3.23 4.23
CA VAL A 141 -6.45 -4.32 4.67
C VAL A 141 -7.50 -3.76 5.62
N PRO A 142 -8.77 -3.68 5.22
CA PRO A 142 -9.84 -3.24 6.11
C PRO A 142 -9.91 -4.11 7.37
N ALA A 143 -10.33 -3.52 8.48
CA ALA A 143 -10.44 -4.20 9.76
C ALA A 143 -11.24 -5.51 9.67
N GLY A 144 -10.67 -6.59 10.17
CA GLY A 144 -11.25 -7.93 10.15
C GLY A 144 -11.19 -8.66 8.80
N SER A 145 -10.61 -8.06 7.75
CA SER A 145 -10.44 -8.69 6.44
C SER A 145 -9.15 -9.51 6.38
N SER A 146 -9.12 -10.51 5.48
CA SER A 146 -7.89 -11.22 5.15
C SER A 146 -7.02 -10.38 4.20
N VAL A 147 -5.70 -10.49 4.33
CA VAL A 147 -4.76 -9.77 3.45
C VAL A 147 -4.89 -10.26 2.02
N LEU A 148 -5.05 -11.59 1.83
CA LEU A 148 -5.18 -12.19 0.49
C LEU A 148 -6.46 -11.71 -0.23
N ASP A 149 -7.61 -11.70 0.47
CA ASP A 149 -8.86 -11.24 -0.13
C ASP A 149 -8.79 -9.74 -0.47
N SER A 150 -8.13 -8.95 0.37
CA SER A 150 -7.89 -7.52 0.11
C SER A 150 -7.00 -7.32 -1.12
N ALA A 151 -5.90 -8.07 -1.23
CA ALA A 151 -4.99 -8.00 -2.38
C ALA A 151 -5.68 -8.40 -3.69
N ILE A 152 -6.54 -9.44 -3.67
CA ILE A 152 -7.34 -9.85 -4.84
C ILE A 152 -8.34 -8.75 -5.24
N ARG A 153 -9.00 -8.15 -4.25
CA ARG A 153 -9.96 -7.06 -4.47
C ARG A 153 -9.26 -5.85 -5.10
N GLU A 154 -8.14 -5.39 -4.52
CA GLU A 154 -7.37 -4.24 -5.03
C GLU A 154 -6.88 -4.50 -6.47
N LEU A 155 -6.34 -5.70 -6.74
CA LEU A 155 -5.90 -6.08 -8.08
C LEU A 155 -7.03 -5.98 -9.12
N SER A 156 -8.27 -6.34 -8.71
CA SER A 156 -9.46 -6.23 -9.55
C SER A 156 -9.96 -4.80 -9.70
N GLU A 157 -9.95 -4.00 -8.62
CA GLU A 157 -10.42 -2.62 -8.61
C GLU A 157 -9.45 -1.69 -9.35
N GLU A 158 -8.15 -1.81 -9.07
CA GLU A 158 -7.11 -0.93 -9.62
C GLU A 158 -6.76 -1.24 -11.08
N LEU A 159 -6.65 -2.54 -11.44
CA LEU A 159 -6.14 -2.98 -12.75
C LEU A 159 -7.15 -3.78 -13.59
N GLY A 160 -8.32 -4.11 -13.05
CA GLY A 160 -9.31 -4.95 -13.72
C GLY A 160 -8.92 -6.44 -13.80
N ILE A 161 -7.87 -6.88 -13.09
CA ILE A 161 -7.40 -8.26 -13.12
C ILE A 161 -8.22 -9.12 -12.14
N LYS A 162 -8.93 -10.13 -12.68
CA LYS A 162 -9.67 -11.09 -11.88
C LYS A 162 -8.77 -12.27 -11.50
N ALA A 163 -8.18 -12.19 -10.31
CA ALA A 163 -7.35 -13.25 -9.75
C ALA A 163 -8.16 -14.16 -8.80
N SER A 164 -7.74 -15.41 -8.71
CA SER A 164 -8.18 -16.36 -7.66
C SER A 164 -7.09 -16.50 -6.57
N PRO A 165 -7.42 -17.00 -5.37
CA PRO A 165 -6.43 -17.15 -4.30
C PRO A 165 -5.15 -17.88 -4.70
N GLY A 166 -5.24 -18.89 -5.58
CA GLY A 166 -4.09 -19.65 -6.06
C GLY A 166 -3.20 -18.91 -7.07
N ASP A 167 -3.61 -17.75 -7.54
CA ASP A 167 -2.86 -16.94 -8.50
C ASP A 167 -1.87 -15.99 -7.83
N LEU A 168 -2.05 -15.72 -6.54
CA LEU A 168 -1.17 -14.90 -5.72
C LEU A 168 -0.27 -15.79 -4.86
N ILE A 169 1.00 -15.85 -5.20
CA ILE A 169 2.00 -16.65 -4.52
C ILE A 169 2.64 -15.79 -3.42
N PRO A 170 2.47 -16.13 -2.13
CA PRO A 170 3.11 -15.35 -1.06
C PRO A 170 4.63 -15.54 -1.11
N ILE A 171 5.38 -14.44 -1.07
CA ILE A 171 6.84 -14.42 -1.17
C ILE A 171 7.55 -13.90 0.06
N GLY A 172 6.83 -13.27 0.98
CA GLY A 172 7.38 -12.75 2.22
C GLY A 172 6.53 -11.65 2.83
N THR A 173 7.10 -11.01 3.84
CA THR A 173 6.54 -9.84 4.52
C THR A 173 7.58 -8.74 4.57
N HIS A 174 7.14 -7.50 4.58
CA HIS A 174 7.96 -6.31 4.70
C HIS A 174 7.35 -5.36 5.73
N GLU A 175 8.17 -4.74 6.57
CA GLU A 175 7.77 -3.66 7.44
C GLU A 175 8.30 -2.35 6.85
N GLY A 176 7.40 -1.50 6.37
CA GLY A 176 7.69 -0.17 5.89
C GLY A 176 7.35 0.88 6.94
N ASN A 177 8.32 1.74 7.28
CA ASN A 177 8.06 2.88 8.15
C ASN A 177 8.70 4.14 7.54
N SER A 178 7.87 5.09 7.16
CA SER A 178 8.32 6.36 6.57
C SER A 178 7.48 7.53 7.05
N HIS A 179 8.14 8.68 7.20
CA HIS A 179 7.52 9.93 7.64
C HIS A 179 7.70 10.98 6.54
N SER A 180 6.59 11.56 6.10
CA SER A 180 6.55 12.54 5.02
C SER A 180 5.58 13.67 5.35
N ILE A 181 5.60 14.72 4.55
CA ILE A 181 4.64 15.82 4.62
C ILE A 181 4.01 15.96 3.24
N PHE A 182 2.70 15.74 3.14
CA PHE A 182 1.94 15.98 1.91
C PHE A 182 0.90 17.08 2.14
N TYR A 183 0.84 18.03 1.24
CA TYR A 183 -0.10 19.16 1.32
C TYR A 183 -0.09 19.89 2.67
N GLY A 184 1.10 19.97 3.30
CA GLY A 184 1.30 20.61 4.60
C GLY A 184 0.82 19.81 5.81
N LYS A 185 0.41 18.56 5.62
CA LYS A 185 0.01 17.65 6.70
C LYS A 185 1.04 16.51 6.88
N PRO A 186 1.33 16.10 8.12
CA PRO A 186 2.17 14.93 8.38
C PRO A 186 1.47 13.66 7.87
N PHE A 187 2.27 12.78 7.29
CA PHE A 187 1.85 11.47 6.81
C PHE A 187 2.88 10.43 7.25
N HIS A 188 2.47 9.53 8.12
CA HIS A 188 3.27 8.42 8.60
C HIS A 188 2.78 7.15 7.95
N ASN A 189 3.68 6.44 7.30
CA ASN A 189 3.36 5.17 6.66
C ASN A 189 4.05 4.04 7.42
N HIS A 190 3.35 3.43 8.38
CA HIS A 190 3.83 2.33 9.19
C HIS A 190 3.03 1.07 8.86
N GLU A 191 3.52 0.30 7.91
CA GLU A 191 2.82 -0.81 7.29
C GLU A 191 3.53 -2.14 7.50
N PHE A 192 2.75 -3.17 7.83
CA PHE A 192 3.14 -4.57 7.76
C PHE A 192 2.53 -5.18 6.49
N SER A 193 3.34 -5.24 5.45
CA SER A 193 2.94 -5.66 4.11
C SER A 193 3.13 -7.16 3.92
N THR A 194 2.13 -7.85 3.39
CA THR A 194 2.31 -9.21 2.85
C THR A 194 2.51 -9.09 1.35
N LEU A 195 3.60 -9.68 0.86
CA LEU A 195 4.03 -9.58 -0.52
C LEU A 195 3.58 -10.81 -1.31
N TYR A 196 2.93 -10.57 -2.44
CA TYR A 196 2.47 -11.59 -3.36
C TYR A 196 3.10 -11.41 -4.74
N LEU A 197 3.43 -12.54 -5.37
CA LEU A 197 3.87 -12.61 -6.75
C LEU A 197 2.70 -13.05 -7.64
N TYR A 198 2.50 -12.34 -8.75
CA TYR A 198 1.56 -12.68 -9.81
C TYR A 198 2.34 -12.84 -11.13
N THR A 199 2.30 -14.05 -11.72
CA THR A 199 3.11 -14.42 -12.90
C THR A 199 2.29 -14.77 -14.14
N LYS A 200 0.96 -14.69 -14.06
CA LYS A 200 0.14 -14.91 -15.26
C LYS A 200 0.39 -13.81 -16.28
N PRO A 201 0.30 -14.12 -17.58
CA PRO A 201 0.49 -13.13 -18.64
C PRO A 201 -0.46 -11.94 -18.50
N VAL A 202 0.09 -10.73 -18.54
CA VAL A 202 -0.67 -9.47 -18.50
C VAL A 202 -0.32 -8.67 -19.76
N GLN A 203 -1.36 -8.24 -20.48
CA GLN A 203 -1.25 -7.28 -21.56
C GLN A 203 -1.74 -5.93 -21.08
N ILE A 204 -0.92 -4.88 -21.20
CA ILE A 204 -1.27 -3.53 -20.73
C ILE A 204 -2.59 -3.04 -21.36
N ASN A 205 -2.82 -3.37 -22.62
CA ASN A 205 -4.02 -2.93 -23.36
C ASN A 205 -5.32 -3.60 -22.88
N ASP A 206 -5.22 -4.70 -22.12
CA ASP A 206 -6.37 -5.42 -21.57
C ASP A 206 -6.73 -4.96 -20.15
N LEU A 207 -5.90 -4.11 -19.55
CA LEU A 207 -6.12 -3.59 -18.19
C LEU A 207 -7.20 -2.51 -18.19
N VAL A 208 -7.98 -2.51 -17.11
CA VAL A 208 -8.97 -1.49 -16.81
C VAL A 208 -8.50 -0.73 -15.58
N LEU A 209 -7.86 0.41 -15.80
CA LEU A 209 -7.27 1.20 -14.73
C LEU A 209 -8.35 2.01 -13.99
N GLN A 210 -8.27 2.02 -12.66
CA GLN A 210 -9.07 2.92 -11.83
C GLN A 210 -8.44 4.32 -11.87
N GLU A 211 -8.97 5.20 -12.72
CA GLU A 211 -8.40 6.53 -13.03
C GLU A 211 -8.20 7.43 -11.79
N SER A 212 -9.02 7.26 -10.73
CA SER A 212 -8.84 7.99 -9.46
C SER A 212 -7.59 7.56 -8.70
N GLU A 213 -7.08 6.35 -8.96
CA GLU A 213 -5.92 5.76 -8.26
C GLU A 213 -4.68 5.72 -9.15
N ILE A 214 -4.83 5.34 -10.43
CA ILE A 214 -3.75 5.01 -11.35
C ILE A 214 -3.86 5.85 -12.63
N GLN A 215 -2.78 6.58 -12.94
CA GLN A 215 -2.66 7.36 -14.18
C GLN A 215 -2.26 6.48 -15.38
N SER A 216 -1.33 5.54 -15.16
CA SER A 216 -0.80 4.64 -16.19
C SER A 216 -0.03 3.48 -15.57
N VAL A 217 0.29 2.48 -16.37
CA VAL A 217 1.16 1.37 -15.99
C VAL A 217 2.27 1.17 -17.03
N LYS A 218 3.43 0.65 -16.58
CA LYS A 218 4.59 0.42 -17.47
C LYS A 218 5.44 -0.73 -16.93
N TRP A 219 6.07 -1.47 -17.84
CA TRP A 219 7.07 -2.49 -17.52
C TRP A 219 8.44 -1.87 -17.27
N PHE A 220 9.11 -2.30 -16.21
CA PHE A 220 10.46 -1.88 -15.81
C PHE A 220 11.37 -3.09 -15.64
N ASP A 221 12.61 -2.98 -16.11
CA ASP A 221 13.64 -4.00 -15.83
C ASP A 221 13.93 -4.02 -14.32
N LEU A 222 13.87 -5.21 -13.71
CA LEU A 222 14.05 -5.39 -12.27
C LEU A 222 15.42 -4.90 -11.79
N ASN A 223 16.50 -5.18 -12.53
CA ASN A 223 17.84 -4.82 -12.06
C ASN A 223 18.05 -3.31 -12.15
N GLN A 224 17.58 -2.67 -13.24
CA GLN A 224 17.64 -1.21 -13.37
C GLN A 224 16.80 -0.52 -12.30
N LEU A 225 15.58 -1.02 -12.05
CA LEU A 225 14.70 -0.48 -11.00
C LEU A 225 15.35 -0.56 -9.62
N MET A 226 15.99 -1.70 -9.30
CA MET A 226 16.71 -1.86 -8.03
C MET A 226 17.87 -0.85 -7.89
N GLU A 227 18.59 -0.57 -8.96
CA GLU A 227 19.64 0.46 -8.93
C GLU A 227 19.06 1.86 -8.77
N ASP A 228 17.97 2.17 -9.46
CA ASP A 228 17.29 3.47 -9.37
C ASP A 228 16.78 3.71 -7.94
N VAL A 229 16.07 2.74 -7.34
CA VAL A 229 15.54 2.84 -5.98
C VAL A 229 16.65 2.89 -4.93
N LYS A 230 17.72 2.10 -5.09
CA LYS A 230 18.89 2.11 -4.20
C LYS A 230 19.60 3.47 -4.17
N ASN A 231 19.59 4.18 -5.30
CA ASN A 231 20.23 5.48 -5.45
C ASN A 231 19.28 6.66 -5.18
N ASP A 232 18.11 6.41 -4.57
CA ASP A 232 17.07 7.40 -4.29
C ASP A 232 16.68 8.23 -5.53
N THR A 233 16.64 7.59 -6.70
CA THR A 233 16.22 8.25 -7.94
C THR A 233 14.79 8.77 -7.78
N PRO A 234 14.53 10.06 -8.02
CA PRO A 234 13.18 10.62 -7.86
C PRO A 234 12.14 9.95 -8.76
N GLY A 235 10.89 9.89 -8.29
CA GLY A 235 9.75 9.37 -9.06
C GLY A 235 9.33 7.97 -8.71
N TYR A 236 9.90 7.38 -7.68
CA TYR A 236 9.50 6.10 -7.12
C TYR A 236 9.07 6.25 -5.66
N CYS A 237 8.06 5.49 -5.24
CA CYS A 237 7.66 5.32 -3.83
C CYS A 237 7.78 3.85 -3.43
N LEU A 238 8.97 3.28 -3.64
CA LEU A 238 9.28 1.86 -3.45
C LEU A 238 10.35 1.69 -2.38
N TYR A 239 10.30 0.56 -1.67
CA TYR A 239 11.33 0.15 -0.71
C TYR A 239 12.34 -0.79 -1.36
N TYR A 240 13.63 -0.50 -1.21
CA TYR A 240 14.71 -1.31 -1.79
C TYR A 240 14.76 -2.73 -1.21
N ASP A 241 14.54 -2.88 0.08
CA ASP A 241 14.52 -4.16 0.78
C ASP A 241 13.32 -5.04 0.37
N GLU A 242 12.17 -4.45 0.04
CA GLU A 242 11.05 -5.17 -0.55
C GLU A 242 11.41 -5.73 -1.94
N LEU A 243 12.08 -4.93 -2.78
CA LEU A 243 12.60 -5.40 -4.08
C LEU A 243 13.63 -6.52 -3.91
N GLN A 244 14.41 -6.53 -2.82
CA GLN A 244 15.33 -7.63 -2.52
C GLN A 244 14.58 -8.93 -2.16
N ILE A 245 13.49 -8.85 -1.39
CA ILE A 245 12.63 -10.01 -1.09
C ILE A 245 12.07 -10.59 -2.40
N LEU A 246 11.52 -9.73 -3.27
CA LEU A 246 11.01 -10.12 -4.58
C LEU A 246 12.09 -10.81 -5.44
N LYS A 247 13.26 -10.21 -5.58
CA LYS A 247 14.38 -10.78 -6.34
C LYS A 247 14.77 -12.16 -5.82
N ASN A 248 14.91 -12.30 -4.51
CA ASN A 248 15.24 -13.58 -3.88
C ASN A 248 14.17 -14.66 -4.12
N ALA A 249 12.91 -14.27 -4.25
CA ALA A 249 11.81 -15.20 -4.57
C ALA A 249 11.87 -15.66 -6.03
N LEU A 250 12.29 -14.79 -6.95
CA LEU A 250 12.42 -15.09 -8.38
C LEU A 250 13.66 -15.92 -8.73
N GLU A 251 14.67 -15.95 -7.85
CA GLU A 251 15.92 -16.71 -8.05
C GLU A 251 15.89 -18.12 -7.42
N LYS A 252 14.78 -18.51 -6.74
CA LYS A 252 14.58 -19.86 -6.17
C LYS A 252 13.99 -20.85 -7.17
#